data_270d637f56e56ada7e85b2e6a083657f
#
_entry.id   270d637f56e56ada7e85b2e6a083657f
#
_cell.length_a   1.000
_cell.length_b   1.000
_cell.length_c   1.000
_cell.angle_alpha   90.00
_cell.angle_beta   90.00
_cell.angle_gamma   90.00
#
_symmetry.space_group_name_H-M   'P 1'
#
loop_
_entity.id
_entity.type
_entity.pdbx_description
1 polymer ?
#
loop_
_entity_poly.entity_id
_entity_poly.type
_entity_poly.pdbx_seq_one_letter_code
_entity_poly.pdbx_strand_id
1 'polypeptide(L)'
;MKEQDHTGTITVNATAQEAFKSINSVTKWWTENLEGSAEKLGDEFTVRFGDVHVSTQKLVEVIPGKKVVWLVTDSQLNFIKDKREWTGTKISFDIDEKDNKTTIHFTHHGLVPEIECFDACSNAWGDYINNSLRNLGKYRQGSAYSKRKMTWFQYNLFKIY
;
A
#
# COMPACT_ATOMS: atom_id res chain seq x y z
N MET A 1 -15.24 -14.56 17.40
CA MET A 1 -15.43 -13.86 16.14
C MET A 1 -14.10 -13.70 15.43
N LYS A 2 -14.08 -14.04 14.16
CA LYS A 2 -12.86 -13.84 13.37
C LYS A 2 -12.57 -12.36 13.21
N GLU A 3 -11.35 -11.96 13.52
CA GLU A 3 -10.89 -10.63 13.20
C GLU A 3 -10.91 -10.45 11.69
N GLN A 4 -11.32 -9.27 11.25
CA GLN A 4 -11.47 -8.98 9.83
C GLN A 4 -10.36 -8.07 9.35
N ASP A 5 -9.47 -8.60 8.52
CA ASP A 5 -8.40 -7.83 7.91
C ASP A 5 -8.95 -6.74 6.99
N HIS A 6 -8.25 -5.61 6.92
CA HIS A 6 -8.63 -4.55 5.98
C HIS A 6 -8.36 -5.02 4.55
N THR A 7 -9.37 -4.88 3.68
CA THR A 7 -9.29 -5.25 2.28
C THR A 7 -9.75 -4.11 1.37
N GLY A 8 -9.35 -4.19 0.12
CA GLY A 8 -9.82 -3.29 -0.93
C GLY A 8 -9.76 -3.99 -2.27
N THR A 9 -10.64 -3.60 -3.19
CA THR A 9 -10.68 -4.19 -4.52
C THR A 9 -10.83 -3.08 -5.54
N ILE A 10 -9.95 -3.09 -6.55
CA ILE A 10 -10.04 -2.13 -7.67
C ILE A 10 -9.99 -2.88 -8.98
N THR A 11 -10.62 -2.31 -10.01
CA THR A 11 -10.58 -2.85 -11.36
C THR A 11 -10.05 -1.78 -12.30
N VAL A 12 -9.07 -2.15 -13.12
CA VAL A 12 -8.40 -1.23 -14.03
C VAL A 12 -8.43 -1.77 -15.46
N ASN A 13 -8.42 -0.87 -16.44
CA ASN A 13 -8.34 -1.21 -17.86
C ASN A 13 -6.87 -1.39 -18.24
N ALA A 14 -6.28 -2.49 -17.81
CA ALA A 14 -4.87 -2.81 -18.00
C ALA A 14 -4.72 -4.32 -18.00
N THR A 15 -3.59 -4.80 -18.53
CA THR A 15 -3.28 -6.22 -18.43
C THR A 15 -2.81 -6.57 -17.03
N ALA A 16 -2.82 -7.86 -16.69
CA ALA A 16 -2.31 -8.33 -15.39
C ALA A 16 -0.83 -7.93 -15.22
N GLN A 17 -0.05 -7.98 -16.29
CA GLN A 17 1.37 -7.61 -16.24
C GLN A 17 1.54 -6.11 -15.99
N GLU A 18 0.71 -5.28 -16.62
CA GLU A 18 0.74 -3.83 -16.37
C GLU A 18 0.32 -3.49 -14.94
N ALA A 19 -0.70 -4.18 -14.42
CA ALA A 19 -1.15 -4.01 -13.04
C ALA A 19 -0.05 -4.42 -12.05
N PHE A 20 0.60 -5.54 -12.32
CA PHE A 20 1.74 -6.01 -11.52
C PHE A 20 2.85 -4.95 -11.48
N LYS A 21 3.18 -4.39 -12.64
CA LYS A 21 4.19 -3.35 -12.76
C LYS A 21 3.79 -2.08 -11.99
N SER A 22 2.51 -1.73 -12.02
CA SER A 22 2.00 -0.57 -11.27
C SER A 22 2.16 -0.77 -9.76
N ILE A 23 1.83 -1.95 -9.26
CA ILE A 23 1.98 -2.27 -7.82
C ILE A 23 3.44 -2.08 -7.40
N ASN A 24 4.38 -2.57 -8.20
CA ASN A 24 5.80 -2.48 -7.90
C ASN A 24 6.36 -1.06 -8.06
N SER A 25 5.64 -0.18 -8.73
CA SER A 25 6.02 1.24 -8.91
C SER A 25 5.57 2.07 -7.70
N VAL A 26 6.03 1.69 -6.52
CA VAL A 26 5.59 2.23 -5.22
C VAL A 26 5.74 3.75 -5.15
N THR A 27 6.80 4.31 -5.74
CA THR A 27 7.02 5.76 -5.72
C THR A 27 6.00 6.55 -6.53
N LYS A 28 5.23 5.87 -7.36
CA LYS A 28 4.21 6.53 -8.19
C LYS A 28 2.84 6.57 -7.54
N TRP A 29 2.56 5.66 -6.60
CA TRP A 29 1.22 5.63 -6.00
C TRP A 29 1.19 5.68 -4.47
N TRP A 30 2.25 5.28 -3.79
CA TRP A 30 2.26 5.28 -2.32
C TRP A 30 3.02 6.48 -1.76
N THR A 31 4.36 6.51 -1.89
CA THR A 31 5.15 7.68 -1.49
C THR A 31 6.40 7.81 -2.36
N GLU A 32 6.76 9.04 -2.69
CA GLU A 32 7.98 9.32 -3.44
C GLU A 32 9.23 9.12 -2.58
N ASN A 33 9.09 9.14 -1.26
CA ASN A 33 10.21 8.97 -0.33
C ASN A 33 10.43 7.49 -0.03
N LEU A 34 11.22 6.84 -0.88
CA LEU A 34 11.48 5.41 -0.80
C LEU A 34 12.98 5.15 -0.91
N GLU A 35 13.48 4.27 -0.04
CA GLU A 35 14.85 3.75 -0.11
C GLU A 35 14.76 2.25 -0.36
N GLY A 36 15.61 1.74 -1.26
CA GLY A 36 15.63 0.32 -1.57
C GLY A 36 14.94 0.00 -2.88
N SER A 37 14.42 -1.21 -3.00
CA SER A 37 13.84 -1.73 -4.23
C SER A 37 12.60 -2.57 -3.94
N ALA A 38 11.62 -2.55 -4.85
CA ALA A 38 10.33 -3.22 -4.70
C ALA A 38 9.95 -3.97 -5.97
N GLU A 39 10.91 -4.66 -6.61
CA GLU A 39 10.68 -5.27 -7.91
C GLU A 39 10.68 -6.79 -7.91
N LYS A 40 11.54 -7.42 -7.11
CA LYS A 40 11.73 -8.88 -7.15
C LYS A 40 11.77 -9.49 -5.77
N LEU A 41 11.60 -10.79 -5.72
CA LEU A 41 11.61 -11.56 -4.47
C LEU A 41 12.87 -11.25 -3.66
N GLY A 42 12.66 -10.98 -2.37
CA GLY A 42 13.75 -10.64 -1.46
C GLY A 42 14.10 -9.17 -1.39
N ASP A 43 13.60 -8.35 -2.31
CA ASP A 43 13.82 -6.91 -2.26
C ASP A 43 13.21 -6.32 -0.98
N GLU A 44 13.92 -5.35 -0.41
CA GLU A 44 13.43 -4.60 0.74
C GLU A 44 13.38 -3.12 0.39
N PHE A 45 12.34 -2.45 0.88
CA PHE A 45 12.22 -1.01 0.68
C PHE A 45 11.64 -0.36 1.94
N THR A 46 12.14 0.84 2.23
CA THR A 46 11.67 1.65 3.35
C THR A 46 10.94 2.86 2.81
N VAL A 47 9.75 3.11 3.32
CA VAL A 47 8.92 4.26 2.92
C VAL A 47 8.78 5.22 4.09
N ARG A 48 8.67 6.51 3.76
CA ARG A 48 8.50 7.58 4.72
C ARG A 48 7.38 8.50 4.31
N PHE A 49 6.56 8.89 5.29
CA PHE A 49 5.50 9.87 5.12
C PHE A 49 5.76 10.98 6.14
N GLY A 50 6.72 11.87 5.82
CA GLY A 50 7.19 12.86 6.78
C GLY A 50 7.73 12.19 8.05
N ASP A 51 7.36 12.72 9.20
CA ASP A 51 7.74 12.14 10.50
C ASP A 51 6.63 11.27 11.10
N VAL A 52 5.56 11.03 10.35
CA VAL A 52 4.35 10.35 10.84
C VAL A 52 4.48 8.84 10.73
N HIS A 53 5.02 8.35 9.61
CA HIS A 53 5.07 6.93 9.30
C HIS A 53 6.38 6.59 8.61
N VAL A 54 7.10 5.62 9.16
CA VAL A 54 8.27 5.01 8.51
C VAL A 54 8.08 3.51 8.61
N SER A 55 8.17 2.79 7.50
CA SER A 55 8.07 1.33 7.54
C SER A 55 8.93 0.69 6.46
N THR A 56 9.40 -0.52 6.76
CA THR A 56 10.21 -1.32 5.85
C THR A 56 9.43 -2.56 5.49
N GLN A 57 9.35 -2.86 4.19
CA GLN A 57 8.65 -4.00 3.66
C GLN A 57 9.63 -4.86 2.87
N LYS A 58 9.47 -6.18 2.97
CA LYS A 58 10.24 -7.16 2.21
C LYS A 58 9.32 -7.94 1.30
N LEU A 59 9.69 -8.09 0.03
CA LEU A 59 8.93 -8.91 -0.92
C LEU A 59 9.19 -10.38 -0.60
N VAL A 60 8.18 -11.03 -0.01
CA VAL A 60 8.29 -12.44 0.41
C VAL A 60 7.59 -13.40 -0.53
N GLU A 61 6.74 -12.89 -1.43
CA GLU A 61 6.14 -13.69 -2.49
C GLU A 61 5.93 -12.79 -3.71
N VAL A 62 6.43 -13.24 -4.87
CA VAL A 62 6.29 -12.50 -6.13
C VAL A 62 6.00 -13.50 -7.23
N ILE A 63 4.79 -13.43 -7.79
CA ILE A 63 4.39 -14.23 -8.94
C ILE A 63 3.97 -13.21 -10.01
N PRO A 64 4.82 -12.99 -11.05
CA PRO A 64 4.56 -11.96 -12.05
C PRO A 64 3.15 -12.05 -12.65
N GLY A 65 2.44 -10.94 -12.64
CA GLY A 65 1.09 -10.85 -13.15
C GLY A 65 0.02 -11.50 -12.28
N LYS A 66 0.38 -12.07 -11.12
CA LYS A 66 -0.58 -12.78 -10.28
C LYS A 66 -0.58 -12.36 -8.81
N LYS A 67 0.58 -12.16 -8.21
CA LYS A 67 0.62 -11.93 -6.77
C LYS A 67 1.89 -11.23 -6.31
N VAL A 68 1.72 -10.30 -5.36
CA VAL A 68 2.82 -9.68 -4.63
C VAL A 68 2.46 -9.65 -3.16
N VAL A 69 3.39 -10.11 -2.30
CA VAL A 69 3.20 -10.06 -0.85
C VAL A 69 4.41 -9.38 -0.22
N TRP A 70 4.14 -8.39 0.61
CA TRP A 70 5.14 -7.70 1.42
C TRP A 70 5.00 -8.11 2.88
N LEU A 71 6.12 -8.45 3.51
CA LEU A 71 6.18 -8.59 4.97
C LEU A 71 6.70 -7.28 5.55
N VAL A 72 5.96 -6.68 6.48
CA VAL A 72 6.45 -5.49 7.17
C VAL A 72 7.46 -5.94 8.22
N THR A 73 8.74 -5.66 7.96
CA THR A 73 9.83 -6.10 8.83
C THR A 73 10.13 -5.10 9.94
N ASP A 74 9.77 -3.84 9.74
CA ASP A 74 9.94 -2.80 10.74
C ASP A 74 8.91 -1.68 10.49
N SER A 75 8.50 -1.01 11.56
CA SER A 75 7.58 0.11 11.44
C SER A 75 7.78 1.10 12.58
N GLN A 76 7.54 2.36 12.28
CA GLN A 76 7.52 3.43 13.26
C GLN A 76 6.35 4.35 12.93
N LEU A 77 5.23 4.14 13.63
CA LEU A 77 4.01 4.91 13.47
C LEU A 77 3.93 5.91 14.61
N ASN A 78 4.38 7.14 14.36
CA ASN A 78 4.57 8.14 15.41
C ASN A 78 3.26 8.77 15.90
N PHE A 79 2.14 8.44 15.27
CA PHE A 79 0.82 8.98 15.63
C PHE A 79 0.03 8.08 16.60
N ILE A 80 0.60 6.93 16.99
CA ILE A 80 -0.04 6.01 17.93
C ILE A 80 0.95 5.59 19.02
N LYS A 81 0.45 4.96 20.07
CA LYS A 81 1.30 4.53 21.20
C LYS A 81 2.19 3.36 20.84
N ASP A 82 1.62 2.33 20.20
CA ASP A 82 2.42 1.19 19.72
C ASP A 82 2.96 1.51 18.33
N LYS A 83 4.12 2.13 18.29
CA LYS A 83 4.75 2.58 17.04
C LYS A 83 5.13 1.43 16.11
N ARG A 84 5.26 0.22 16.63
CA ARG A 84 5.66 -0.95 15.87
C ARG A 84 4.46 -1.86 15.51
N GLU A 85 3.27 -1.31 15.54
CA GLU A 85 2.04 -2.07 15.35
C GLU A 85 1.95 -2.78 13.99
N TRP A 86 2.56 -2.22 12.96
CA TRP A 86 2.60 -2.85 11.63
C TRP A 86 3.65 -3.95 11.51
N THR A 87 4.66 -3.96 12.39
CA THR A 87 5.76 -4.93 12.31
C THR A 87 5.23 -6.35 12.43
N GLY A 88 5.61 -7.20 11.47
CA GLY A 88 5.16 -8.59 11.42
C GLY A 88 3.87 -8.82 10.62
N THR A 89 3.20 -7.75 10.19
CA THR A 89 2.00 -7.87 9.35
C THR A 89 2.39 -8.07 7.90
N LYS A 90 1.44 -8.53 7.07
CA LYS A 90 1.67 -8.76 5.64
C LYS A 90 0.69 -7.95 4.81
N ILE A 91 1.18 -7.46 3.68
CA ILE A 91 0.37 -6.72 2.72
C ILE A 91 0.40 -7.52 1.42
N SER A 92 -0.77 -7.93 0.94
CA SER A 92 -0.86 -8.75 -0.27
C SER A 92 -1.69 -8.08 -1.36
N PHE A 93 -1.26 -8.33 -2.61
CA PHE A 93 -1.95 -7.89 -3.81
C PHE A 93 -2.18 -9.12 -4.68
N ASP A 94 -3.44 -9.50 -4.86
CA ASP A 94 -3.82 -10.62 -5.74
C ASP A 94 -4.39 -10.04 -7.03
N ILE A 95 -3.88 -10.50 -8.16
CA ILE A 95 -4.17 -9.94 -9.48
C ILE A 95 -4.95 -10.96 -10.31
N ASP A 96 -6.08 -10.53 -10.89
CA ASP A 96 -6.91 -11.39 -11.72
C ASP A 96 -7.33 -10.64 -12.97
N GLU A 97 -7.00 -11.17 -14.14
CA GLU A 97 -7.35 -10.57 -15.44
C GLU A 97 -8.49 -11.34 -16.07
N LYS A 98 -9.52 -10.60 -16.51
CA LYS A 98 -10.67 -11.17 -17.21
C LYS A 98 -11.26 -10.15 -18.17
N ASP A 99 -11.47 -10.56 -19.41
CA ASP A 99 -12.12 -9.73 -20.44
C ASP A 99 -11.43 -8.36 -20.63
N ASN A 100 -10.09 -8.36 -20.69
CA ASN A 100 -9.25 -7.17 -20.86
C ASN A 100 -9.30 -6.19 -19.69
N LYS A 101 -9.80 -6.64 -18.53
CA LYS A 101 -9.79 -5.86 -17.30
C LYS A 101 -9.07 -6.63 -16.22
N THR A 102 -8.36 -5.91 -15.37
CA THR A 102 -7.61 -6.52 -14.27
C THR A 102 -8.17 -6.03 -12.94
N THR A 103 -8.46 -6.99 -12.06
CA THR A 103 -8.89 -6.71 -10.69
C THR A 103 -7.72 -6.96 -9.75
N ILE A 104 -7.46 -6.01 -8.86
CA ILE A 104 -6.46 -6.14 -7.81
C ILE A 104 -7.20 -6.24 -6.48
N HIS A 105 -6.97 -7.35 -5.77
CA HIS A 105 -7.49 -7.56 -4.42
C HIS A 105 -6.37 -7.26 -3.44
N PHE A 106 -6.54 -6.21 -2.67
CA PHE A 106 -5.59 -5.77 -1.66
C PHE A 106 -6.03 -6.26 -0.28
N THR A 107 -5.08 -6.77 0.52
CA THR A 107 -5.34 -7.14 1.90
C THR A 107 -4.15 -6.77 2.77
N HIS A 108 -4.40 -6.05 3.87
CA HIS A 108 -3.39 -5.85 4.90
C HIS A 108 -3.70 -6.79 6.05
N HIS A 109 -3.05 -7.97 6.05
CA HIS A 109 -3.24 -8.99 7.06
C HIS A 109 -2.69 -8.51 8.39
N GLY A 110 -3.53 -8.45 9.40
CA GLY A 110 -3.18 -7.93 10.72
C GLY A 110 -3.70 -6.51 10.95
N LEU A 111 -4.17 -5.82 9.92
CA LEU A 111 -4.84 -4.53 10.10
C LEU A 111 -6.31 -4.80 10.38
N VAL A 112 -6.63 -4.90 11.65
CA VAL A 112 -7.95 -5.30 12.16
C VAL A 112 -8.53 -4.23 13.07
N PRO A 113 -9.88 -4.18 13.25
CA PRO A 113 -10.51 -3.12 14.05
C PRO A 113 -10.01 -2.99 15.48
N GLU A 114 -9.42 -4.03 16.02
CA GLU A 114 -8.94 -4.06 17.40
C GLU A 114 -7.63 -3.33 17.63
N ILE A 115 -6.85 -3.06 16.55
CA ILE A 115 -5.57 -2.37 16.72
C ILE A 115 -5.74 -0.85 16.64
N GLU A 116 -4.80 -0.15 17.27
CA GLU A 116 -4.87 1.29 17.48
C GLU A 116 -4.93 2.11 16.19
N CYS A 117 -4.16 1.73 15.18
CA CYS A 117 -4.11 2.51 13.94
C CYS A 117 -5.22 2.18 12.94
N PHE A 118 -6.14 1.27 13.25
CA PHE A 118 -7.06 0.73 12.24
C PHE A 118 -7.80 1.82 11.44
N ASP A 119 -8.43 2.77 12.13
CA ASP A 119 -9.22 3.81 11.42
C ASP A 119 -8.33 4.67 10.51
N ALA A 120 -7.23 5.17 11.03
CA ALA A 120 -6.32 6.01 10.25
C ALA A 120 -5.67 5.24 9.11
N CYS A 121 -5.19 4.03 9.38
CA CYS A 121 -4.47 3.24 8.39
C CYS A 121 -5.41 2.69 7.31
N SER A 122 -6.62 2.25 7.67
CA SER A 122 -7.59 1.78 6.68
C SER A 122 -8.09 2.92 5.79
N ASN A 123 -8.29 4.12 6.34
CA ASN A 123 -8.66 5.29 5.56
C ASN A 123 -7.53 5.69 4.60
N ALA A 124 -6.28 5.65 5.06
CA ALA A 124 -5.13 5.93 4.21
C ALA A 124 -5.03 4.91 3.07
N TRP A 125 -5.16 3.62 3.38
CA TRP A 125 -5.17 2.58 2.35
C TRP A 125 -6.31 2.78 1.35
N GLY A 126 -7.49 3.16 1.84
CA GLY A 126 -8.63 3.45 0.96
C GLY A 126 -8.27 4.49 -0.09
N ASP A 127 -7.63 5.57 0.32
CA ASP A 127 -7.20 6.61 -0.62
C ASP A 127 -6.10 6.11 -1.57
N TYR A 128 -5.06 5.47 -1.04
CA TYR A 128 -3.94 5.01 -1.86
C TYR A 128 -4.35 3.91 -2.84
N ILE A 129 -5.20 2.98 -2.43
CA ILE A 129 -5.63 1.88 -3.30
C ILE A 129 -6.73 2.34 -4.26
N ASN A 130 -7.81 2.94 -3.73
CA ASN A 130 -8.99 3.27 -4.54
C ASN A 130 -8.78 4.46 -5.47
N ASN A 131 -7.87 5.36 -5.14
CA ASN A 131 -7.60 6.54 -5.96
C ASN A 131 -6.23 6.47 -6.61
N SER A 132 -5.16 6.46 -5.83
CA SER A 132 -3.80 6.58 -6.35
C SER A 132 -3.37 5.38 -7.21
N LEU A 133 -3.43 4.16 -6.69
CA LEU A 133 -3.06 2.96 -7.45
C LEU A 133 -4.01 2.73 -8.62
N ARG A 134 -5.30 2.90 -8.39
CA ARG A 134 -6.29 2.76 -9.45
C ARG A 134 -6.04 3.75 -10.60
N ASN A 135 -5.74 5.01 -10.28
CA ASN A 135 -5.44 6.03 -11.29
C ASN A 135 -4.13 5.74 -12.02
N LEU A 136 -3.14 5.20 -11.34
CA LEU A 136 -1.89 4.78 -11.97
C LEU A 136 -2.16 3.70 -13.01
N GLY A 137 -2.97 2.69 -12.67
CA GLY A 137 -3.33 1.62 -13.59
C GLY A 137 -4.22 2.10 -14.75
N LYS A 138 -5.10 3.08 -14.50
CA LYS A 138 -6.07 3.55 -15.49
C LYS A 138 -5.51 4.67 -16.37
N TYR A 139 -4.79 5.62 -15.79
CA TYR A 139 -4.31 6.82 -16.47
C TYR A 139 -2.80 6.93 -16.52
N ARG A 140 -2.09 5.92 -16.01
CA ARG A 140 -0.64 5.89 -15.87
C ARG A 140 -0.11 7.02 -14.99
N GLN A 141 -0.95 7.52 -14.08
CA GLN A 141 -0.60 8.61 -13.18
C GLN A 141 -1.24 8.39 -11.81
N GLY A 142 -0.41 8.08 -10.81
CA GLY A 142 -0.83 7.96 -9.43
C GLY A 142 -0.67 9.25 -8.65
N SER A 143 -0.97 9.20 -7.37
CA SER A 143 -0.89 10.35 -6.45
C SER A 143 -0.10 9.96 -5.20
N ALA A 144 1.18 9.60 -5.39
CA ALA A 144 2.05 9.26 -4.28
C ALA A 144 2.27 10.45 -3.35
N TYR A 145 2.42 10.16 -2.06
CA TYR A 145 2.75 11.20 -1.08
C TYR A 145 4.05 11.89 -1.46
N SER A 146 4.06 13.22 -1.40
CA SER A 146 5.27 14.01 -1.47
C SER A 146 5.08 15.26 -0.62
N LYS A 147 6.20 15.83 -0.13
CA LYS A 147 6.14 17.08 0.62
C LYS A 147 5.61 18.25 -0.20
N ARG A 148 5.66 18.15 -1.54
CA ARG A 148 5.25 19.22 -2.46
C ARG A 148 3.80 19.11 -2.90
N LYS A 149 3.23 17.92 -2.87
CA LYS A 149 1.87 17.64 -3.36
C LYS A 149 1.14 16.75 -2.37
N MET A 150 0.53 17.36 -1.37
CA MET A 150 -0.37 16.61 -0.49
C MET A 150 -1.78 16.66 -1.05
N THR A 151 -2.43 15.51 -1.15
CA THR A 151 -3.87 15.46 -1.42
C THR A 151 -4.61 15.99 -0.19
N TRP A 152 -5.88 16.38 -0.38
CA TRP A 152 -6.73 16.80 0.74
C TRP A 152 -6.75 15.72 1.83
N PHE A 153 -6.86 14.45 1.44
CA PHE A 153 -6.90 13.34 2.37
C PHE A 153 -5.60 13.22 3.16
N GLN A 154 -4.46 13.29 2.47
CA GLN A 154 -3.14 13.22 3.12
C GLN A 154 -2.95 14.38 4.10
N TYR A 155 -3.36 15.58 3.72
CA TYR A 155 -3.27 16.75 4.58
C TYR A 155 -4.08 16.54 5.87
N ASN A 156 -5.32 16.06 5.75
CA ASN A 156 -6.16 15.83 6.93
C ASN A 156 -5.65 14.69 7.80
N LEU A 157 -5.08 13.66 7.21
CA LEU A 157 -4.46 12.56 7.94
C LEU A 157 -3.32 13.09 8.84
N PHE A 158 -2.44 13.92 8.30
CA PHE A 158 -1.32 14.48 9.05
C PHE A 158 -1.76 15.54 10.08
N LYS A 159 -2.83 16.25 9.81
CA LYS A 159 -3.35 17.28 10.72
C LYS A 159 -3.91 16.69 12.01
N ILE A 160 -4.39 15.46 11.98
CA ILE A 160 -4.95 14.78 13.15
C ILE A 160 -3.83 14.38 14.13
N TYR A 161 -2.63 14.25 13.69
CA TYR A 161 -1.46 13.84 14.47
C TYR A 161 -0.45 14.98 14.61
#